data_a26d779ebc7861b54d0175267925c302
#
_entry.id   a26d779ebc7861b54d0175267925c302
#
_cell.length_a   1.000
_cell.length_b   1.000
_cell.length_c   1.000
_cell.angle_alpha   90.00
_cell.angle_beta   90.00
_cell.angle_gamma   90.00
#
_symmetry.space_group_name_H-M   'P 1'
#
loop_
_entity.id
_entity.type
_entity.pdbx_description
1 polymer ?
#
loop_
_entity_poly.entity_id
_entity_poly.type
_entity_poly.pdbx_seq_one_letter_code
_entity_poly.pdbx_strand_id
1 'polypeptide(L)'
;MDAMNRDFQHLLESKNFPMQIVEEEEQFIYKGRLSIKEDYIVDFAVSLLKADEHTPGQIIFNNVTYMAEGETREQWLEWINTLNLHHGLYYYFALEQDGRLFARYVTEVFHVEDFFNVLSKGGHVIRHVLSVLNEFRKIQ
;
A
#
# COMPACT_ATOMS: atom_id res chain seq x y z
N MET A 1 23.46 -4.19 13.36
CA MET A 1 22.30 -4.49 14.19
C MET A 1 21.05 -3.99 13.54
N ASP A 2 19.91 -4.54 13.86
CA ASP A 2 18.66 -4.21 13.17
C ASP A 2 17.50 -4.28 14.14
N ALA A 3 17.46 -3.33 15.07
CA ALA A 3 16.37 -3.24 16.03
C ALA A 3 15.05 -2.90 15.37
N MET A 4 15.07 -2.12 14.28
CA MET A 4 13.85 -1.70 13.60
C MET A 4 13.07 -2.90 13.07
N ASN A 5 13.69 -3.77 12.29
CA ASN A 5 12.99 -4.94 11.75
C ASN A 5 12.63 -5.95 12.85
N ARG A 6 13.50 -6.14 13.83
CA ARG A 6 13.18 -7.01 14.96
C ARG A 6 11.90 -6.53 15.66
N ASP A 7 11.81 -5.24 15.95
CA ASP A 7 10.65 -4.68 16.65
C ASP A 7 9.40 -4.74 15.77
N PHE A 8 9.57 -4.50 14.47
CA PHE A 8 8.44 -4.59 13.53
C PHE A 8 7.92 -6.03 13.45
N GLN A 9 8.82 -7.02 13.39
CA GLN A 9 8.42 -8.44 13.35
C GLN A 9 7.69 -8.85 14.62
N HIS A 10 8.18 -8.41 15.79
CA HIS A 10 7.49 -8.67 17.06
C HIS A 10 6.08 -8.04 17.06
N LEU A 11 5.96 -6.85 16.53
CA LEU A 11 4.68 -6.15 16.46
C LEU A 11 3.70 -6.90 15.54
N LEU A 12 4.15 -7.34 14.36
CA LEU A 12 3.33 -8.12 13.45
C LEU A 12 2.81 -9.38 14.13
N GLU A 13 3.67 -10.07 14.84
CA GLU A 13 3.32 -11.28 15.59
C GLU A 13 2.30 -10.98 16.67
N SER A 14 2.54 -9.93 17.47
CA SER A 14 1.64 -9.55 18.58
C SER A 14 0.26 -9.11 18.08
N LYS A 15 0.18 -8.56 16.88
CA LYS A 15 -1.09 -8.12 16.26
C LYS A 15 -1.74 -9.22 15.43
N ASN A 16 -1.13 -10.39 15.39
CA ASN A 16 -1.61 -11.52 14.57
C ASN A 16 -1.81 -11.09 13.11
N PHE A 17 -0.81 -10.44 12.55
CA PHE A 17 -0.82 -9.90 11.20
C PHE A 17 0.20 -10.68 10.36
N PRO A 18 -0.19 -11.83 9.79
CA PRO A 18 0.77 -12.71 9.12
C PRO A 18 1.24 -12.15 7.78
N MET A 19 2.55 -12.23 7.57
CA MET A 19 3.17 -11.82 6.32
C MET A 19 4.31 -12.78 6.01
N GLN A 20 4.60 -12.95 4.73
CA GLN A 20 5.79 -13.67 4.29
C GLN A 20 6.98 -12.73 4.45
N ILE A 21 7.98 -13.16 5.20
CA ILE A 21 9.16 -12.34 5.50
C ILE A 21 10.32 -12.82 4.66
N VAL A 22 10.93 -11.88 3.92
CA VAL A 22 12.09 -12.17 3.07
C VAL A 22 13.22 -11.25 3.54
N GLU A 23 14.32 -11.85 3.99
CA GLU A 23 15.50 -11.07 4.37
C GLU A 23 16.40 -10.88 3.16
N GLU A 24 16.81 -9.63 2.93
CA GLU A 24 17.83 -9.26 1.95
C GLU A 24 19.02 -8.64 2.69
N GLU A 25 20.08 -8.36 1.97
CA GLU A 25 21.30 -7.86 2.59
C GLU A 25 21.07 -6.56 3.36
N GLU A 26 20.33 -5.62 2.77
CA GLU A 26 20.15 -4.28 3.36
C GLU A 26 18.76 -4.03 3.92
N GLN A 27 17.80 -4.94 3.70
CA GLN A 27 16.42 -4.71 4.09
C GLN A 27 15.69 -6.01 4.33
N PHE A 28 14.52 -5.89 4.95
CA PHE A 28 13.52 -6.96 4.95
C PHE A 28 12.35 -6.54 4.06
N ILE A 29 11.78 -7.51 3.37
CA ILE A 29 10.55 -7.33 2.61
C ILE A 29 9.48 -8.23 3.22
N TYR A 30 8.31 -7.64 3.47
CA TYR A 30 7.17 -8.31 4.06
C TYR A 30 6.06 -8.33 3.03
N LYS A 31 5.60 -9.52 2.63
CA LYS A 31 4.60 -9.67 1.57
C LYS A 31 3.30 -10.16 2.14
N GLY A 32 2.20 -9.55 1.71
CA GLY A 32 0.88 -9.90 2.16
C GLY A 32 -0.15 -9.80 1.06
N ARG A 33 -1.34 -10.27 1.37
CA ARG A 33 -2.47 -10.23 0.47
C ARG A 33 -3.67 -9.68 1.21
N LEU A 34 -4.42 -8.82 0.53
CA LEU A 34 -5.62 -8.22 1.07
C LEU A 34 -6.82 -8.68 0.24
N SER A 35 -7.75 -9.36 0.89
CA SER A 35 -9.00 -9.72 0.26
C SER A 35 -9.94 -8.52 0.31
N ILE A 36 -10.26 -7.96 -0.85
CA ILE A 36 -11.18 -6.83 -0.95
C ILE A 36 -12.61 -7.32 -0.94
N LYS A 37 -12.88 -8.34 -1.72
CA LYS A 37 -14.16 -9.03 -1.81
C LYS A 37 -13.89 -10.41 -2.39
N GLU A 38 -14.93 -11.22 -2.46
CA GLU A 38 -14.84 -12.53 -3.09
C GLU A 38 -14.21 -12.38 -4.49
N ASP A 39 -13.21 -13.18 -4.78
CA ASP A 39 -12.48 -13.22 -6.05
C ASP A 39 -11.65 -11.98 -6.36
N TYR A 40 -11.45 -11.08 -5.40
CA TYR A 40 -10.61 -9.91 -5.63
C TYR A 40 -9.56 -9.77 -4.52
N ILE A 41 -8.31 -10.00 -4.89
CA ILE A 41 -7.16 -9.95 -3.98
C ILE A 41 -6.18 -8.90 -4.46
N VAL A 42 -5.77 -8.03 -3.53
CA VAL A 42 -4.73 -7.03 -3.79
C VAL A 42 -3.46 -7.44 -3.05
N ASP A 43 -2.37 -7.56 -3.78
CA ASP A 43 -1.06 -7.87 -3.20
C ASP A 43 -0.44 -6.61 -2.64
N PHE A 44 0.20 -6.74 -1.48
CA PHE A 44 0.96 -5.62 -0.94
C PHE A 44 2.30 -6.09 -0.39
N ALA A 45 3.22 -5.14 -0.29
CA ALA A 45 4.54 -5.40 0.25
C ALA A 45 4.98 -4.23 1.11
N VAL A 46 5.75 -4.55 2.14
CA VAL A 46 6.39 -3.57 3.01
C VAL A 46 7.88 -3.77 2.89
N SER A 47 8.65 -2.69 2.75
CA SER A 47 10.09 -2.77 2.85
C SER A 47 10.56 -1.89 3.99
N LEU A 48 11.54 -2.38 4.74
CA LEU A 48 12.11 -1.66 5.87
C LEU A 48 13.61 -1.93 5.88
N LEU A 49 14.41 -0.89 5.66
CA LEU A 49 15.85 -1.05 5.65
C LEU A 49 16.35 -1.38 7.05
N LYS A 50 17.46 -2.10 7.12
CA LYS A 50 18.04 -2.51 8.41
C LYS A 50 18.68 -1.32 9.11
N ALA A 51 18.30 -1.09 10.35
CA ALA A 51 18.85 -0.03 11.18
C ALA A 51 18.42 -0.20 12.64
N ASP A 52 19.02 0.57 13.54
CA ASP A 52 18.69 0.48 14.95
C ASP A 52 17.74 1.55 15.45
N GLU A 53 17.87 2.80 14.95
CA GLU A 53 17.10 3.92 15.52
C GLU A 53 15.99 4.41 14.61
N HIS A 54 16.27 4.56 13.34
CA HIS A 54 15.27 4.96 12.33
C HIS A 54 15.72 4.51 10.97
N THR A 55 14.79 4.41 10.03
CA THR A 55 15.12 3.89 8.71
C THR A 55 14.01 4.21 7.71
N PRO A 56 14.34 4.36 6.43
CA PRO A 56 13.32 4.47 5.39
C PRO A 56 12.44 3.23 5.34
N GLY A 57 11.14 3.44 5.22
CA GLY A 57 10.18 2.36 5.06
C GLY A 57 9.17 2.69 3.98
N GLN A 58 8.62 1.65 3.36
CA GLN A 58 7.66 1.79 2.29
C GLN A 58 6.57 0.73 2.41
N ILE A 59 5.34 1.14 2.14
CA ILE A 59 4.20 0.24 1.99
C ILE A 59 3.66 0.45 0.57
N ILE A 60 3.48 -0.63 -0.19
CA ILE A 60 2.96 -0.54 -1.53
C ILE A 60 1.85 -1.58 -1.75
N PHE A 61 0.71 -1.14 -2.29
CA PHE A 61 -0.35 -2.01 -2.79
C PHE A 61 -0.21 -2.02 -4.31
N ASN A 62 0.22 -3.15 -4.86
CA ASN A 62 0.74 -3.22 -6.22
C ASN A 62 -0.32 -3.23 -7.31
N ASN A 63 -1.48 -3.79 -7.02
CA ASN A 63 -2.50 -4.03 -8.04
C ASN A 63 -3.87 -3.65 -7.52
N VAL A 64 -4.03 -2.36 -7.18
CA VAL A 64 -5.31 -1.87 -6.66
C VAL A 64 -6.42 -2.11 -7.67
N THR A 65 -6.19 -1.71 -8.91
CA THR A 65 -7.06 -2.02 -10.04
C THR A 65 -6.33 -1.70 -11.34
N TYR A 66 -7.01 -1.86 -12.47
CA TYR A 66 -6.44 -1.64 -13.80
C TYR A 66 -7.39 -0.77 -14.61
N MET A 67 -6.82 -0.03 -15.58
CA MET A 67 -7.62 0.63 -16.61
C MET A 67 -8.44 -0.44 -17.34
N ALA A 68 -9.71 -0.12 -17.56
CA ALA A 68 -10.57 -0.98 -18.34
C ALA A 68 -10.54 -0.59 -19.82
N GLU A 69 -10.96 -1.49 -20.69
CA GLU A 69 -11.09 -1.23 -22.10
C GLU A 69 -12.02 -0.03 -22.33
N GLY A 70 -11.60 0.88 -23.19
CA GLY A 70 -12.35 2.10 -23.48
C GLY A 70 -12.03 3.26 -22.55
N GLU A 71 -11.32 3.05 -21.47
CA GLU A 71 -10.87 4.15 -20.59
C GLU A 71 -9.54 4.71 -21.09
N THR A 72 -9.33 6.01 -20.90
CA THR A 72 -8.11 6.69 -21.36
C THR A 72 -7.22 7.08 -20.19
N ARG A 73 -5.91 7.20 -20.44
CA ARG A 73 -4.97 7.67 -19.42
C ARG A 73 -5.32 9.09 -18.96
N GLU A 74 -5.74 9.95 -19.87
CA GLU A 74 -6.12 11.33 -19.52
C GLU A 74 -7.23 11.33 -18.47
N GLN A 75 -8.27 10.56 -18.68
CA GLN A 75 -9.38 10.40 -17.76
C GLN A 75 -8.90 9.84 -16.41
N TRP A 76 -8.04 8.83 -16.45
CA TRP A 76 -7.48 8.22 -15.25
C TRP A 76 -6.61 9.19 -14.46
N LEU A 77 -5.83 10.04 -15.13
CA LEU A 77 -5.01 11.03 -14.43
C LEU A 77 -5.87 12.04 -13.68
N GLU A 78 -7.01 12.43 -14.23
CA GLU A 78 -7.96 13.28 -13.50
C GLU A 78 -8.53 12.55 -12.28
N TRP A 79 -8.92 11.30 -12.42
CA TRP A 79 -9.39 10.50 -11.30
C TRP A 79 -8.35 10.36 -10.21
N ILE A 80 -7.11 10.06 -10.59
CA ILE A 80 -6.00 9.91 -9.65
C ILE A 80 -5.75 11.22 -8.90
N ASN A 81 -5.80 12.33 -9.60
CA ASN A 81 -5.64 13.63 -8.95
C ASN A 81 -6.69 13.81 -7.84
N THR A 82 -7.94 13.46 -8.11
CA THR A 82 -9.01 13.54 -7.11
C THR A 82 -8.77 12.57 -5.95
N LEU A 83 -8.33 11.35 -6.25
CA LEU A 83 -8.00 10.38 -5.21
C LEU A 83 -6.92 10.92 -4.28
N ASN A 84 -5.86 11.49 -4.84
CA ASN A 84 -4.75 12.00 -4.05
C ASN A 84 -5.12 13.24 -3.25
N LEU A 85 -6.03 14.06 -3.76
CA LEU A 85 -6.48 15.25 -3.06
C LEU A 85 -7.40 14.93 -1.88
N HIS A 86 -8.24 13.91 -1.99
CA HIS A 86 -9.36 13.76 -1.06
C HIS A 86 -9.53 12.37 -0.44
N HIS A 87 -8.90 11.32 -0.97
CA HIS A 87 -9.25 9.95 -0.60
C HIS A 87 -8.08 9.06 -0.21
N GLY A 88 -6.86 9.49 -0.47
CA GLY A 88 -5.69 8.64 -0.28
C GLY A 88 -5.25 8.47 1.17
N LEU A 89 -5.64 9.38 2.04
CA LEU A 89 -5.23 9.43 3.44
C LEU A 89 -3.70 9.48 3.54
N TYR A 90 -3.07 8.37 3.91
CA TYR A 90 -1.60 8.29 3.98
C TYR A 90 -0.96 7.94 2.65
N TYR A 91 -1.72 7.39 1.72
CA TYR A 91 -1.21 6.79 0.49
C TYR A 91 -1.40 7.74 -0.68
N TYR A 92 -0.43 7.72 -1.60
CA TYR A 92 -0.65 8.33 -2.90
C TYR A 92 -0.89 7.24 -3.94
N PHE A 93 -1.60 7.60 -5.00
CA PHE A 93 -1.96 6.69 -6.07
C PHE A 93 -1.31 7.14 -7.36
N ALA A 94 -0.85 6.18 -8.14
CA ALA A 94 -0.22 6.45 -9.43
C ALA A 94 -0.53 5.31 -10.39
N LEU A 95 -0.43 5.62 -11.68
CA LEU A 95 -0.75 4.71 -12.76
C LEU A 95 0.53 4.30 -13.47
N GLU A 96 0.80 3.00 -13.50
CA GLU A 96 1.91 2.46 -14.27
C GLU A 96 1.60 2.52 -15.77
N GLN A 97 2.64 2.35 -16.59
CA GLN A 97 2.47 2.41 -18.04
C GLN A 97 1.57 1.30 -18.58
N ASP A 98 1.50 0.18 -17.89
CA ASP A 98 0.64 -0.94 -18.28
C ASP A 98 -0.83 -0.76 -17.86
N GLY A 99 -1.18 0.40 -17.28
CA GLY A 99 -2.53 0.68 -16.84
C GLY A 99 -2.86 0.20 -15.44
N ARG A 100 -1.86 -0.22 -14.68
CA ARG A 100 -2.03 -0.71 -13.30
C ARG A 100 -2.00 0.47 -12.33
N LEU A 101 -3.01 0.55 -11.48
CA LEU A 101 -3.05 1.52 -10.39
C LEU A 101 -2.40 0.93 -9.15
N PHE A 102 -1.46 1.63 -8.57
CA PHE A 102 -0.87 1.24 -7.30
C PHE A 102 -1.01 2.36 -6.26
N ALA A 103 -0.91 1.97 -4.99
CA ALA A 103 -0.91 2.90 -3.86
C ALA A 103 0.39 2.74 -3.10
N ARG A 104 0.96 3.83 -2.59
CA ARG A 104 2.28 3.82 -1.97
C ARG A 104 2.34 4.82 -0.82
N TYR A 105 3.04 4.41 0.24
CA TYR A 105 3.39 5.27 1.37
C TYR A 105 4.87 5.10 1.64
N VAL A 106 5.61 6.21 1.68
CA VAL A 106 7.04 6.22 1.95
C VAL A 106 7.31 7.19 3.08
N THR A 107 8.09 6.75 4.06
CA THR A 107 8.38 7.60 5.22
C THR A 107 9.73 7.22 5.83
N GLU A 108 10.24 8.09 6.67
CA GLU A 108 11.28 7.72 7.62
C GLU A 108 10.60 7.16 8.85
N VAL A 109 10.88 5.91 9.18
CA VAL A 109 10.24 5.21 10.31
C VAL A 109 11.09 5.44 11.57
N PHE A 110 10.51 6.09 12.55
CA PHE A 110 11.11 6.27 13.88
C PHE A 110 10.49 5.32 14.90
N HIS A 111 9.19 5.05 14.76
CA HIS A 111 8.44 4.16 15.64
C HIS A 111 7.68 3.16 14.79
N VAL A 112 7.98 1.88 14.97
CA VAL A 112 7.33 0.83 14.15
C VAL A 112 5.83 0.77 14.38
N GLU A 113 5.36 1.20 15.54
CA GLU A 113 3.92 1.25 15.85
C GLU A 113 3.17 2.21 14.91
N ASP A 114 3.76 3.38 14.65
CA ASP A 114 3.16 4.36 13.74
C ASP A 114 3.13 3.83 12.31
N PHE A 115 4.20 3.17 11.90
CA PHE A 115 4.30 2.56 10.58
C PHE A 115 3.28 1.44 10.43
N PHE A 116 3.16 0.57 11.43
CA PHE A 116 2.16 -0.49 11.44
C PHE A 116 0.73 0.08 11.39
N ASN A 117 0.49 1.19 12.08
CA ASN A 117 -0.82 1.83 12.08
C ASN A 117 -1.24 2.22 10.65
N VAL A 118 -0.32 2.78 9.87
CA VAL A 118 -0.60 3.11 8.46
C VAL A 118 -0.86 1.84 7.66
N LEU A 119 -0.04 0.80 7.85
CA LEU A 119 -0.24 -0.48 7.17
C LEU A 119 -1.61 -1.08 7.48
N SER A 120 -2.00 -1.10 8.75
CA SER A 120 -3.25 -1.71 9.18
C SER A 120 -4.49 -0.98 8.62
N LYS A 121 -4.36 0.30 8.31
CA LYS A 121 -5.44 1.10 7.72
C LYS A 121 -5.51 0.98 6.20
N GLY A 122 -4.50 0.38 5.59
CA GLY A 122 -4.42 0.29 4.13
C GLY A 122 -5.64 -0.39 3.51
N GLY A 123 -6.15 -1.44 4.14
CA GLY A 123 -7.33 -2.15 3.63
C GLY A 123 -8.55 -1.25 3.50
N HIS A 124 -8.80 -0.41 4.49
CA HIS A 124 -9.92 0.54 4.44
C HIS A 124 -9.73 1.57 3.35
N VAL A 125 -8.51 2.08 3.21
CA VAL A 125 -8.20 3.08 2.18
C VAL A 125 -8.43 2.47 0.80
N ILE A 126 -7.92 1.27 0.55
CA ILE A 126 -8.05 0.62 -0.76
C ILE A 126 -9.52 0.34 -1.09
N ARG A 127 -10.29 -0.18 -0.13
CA ARG A 127 -11.72 -0.44 -0.34
C ARG A 127 -12.48 0.85 -0.64
N HIS A 128 -12.19 1.91 0.10
CA HIS A 128 -12.81 3.21 -0.12
C HIS A 128 -12.48 3.75 -1.52
N VAL A 129 -11.22 3.70 -1.92
CA VAL A 129 -10.77 4.19 -3.22
C VAL A 129 -11.43 3.40 -4.35
N LEU A 130 -11.55 2.09 -4.22
CA LEU A 130 -12.24 1.29 -5.23
C LEU A 130 -13.71 1.68 -5.36
N SER A 131 -14.36 1.99 -4.24
CA SER A 131 -15.73 2.48 -4.25
C SER A 131 -15.84 3.83 -4.95
N VAL A 132 -14.92 4.75 -4.69
CA VAL A 132 -14.87 6.06 -5.35
C VAL A 132 -14.67 5.90 -6.86
N LEU A 133 -13.74 5.03 -7.27
CA LEU A 133 -13.49 4.77 -8.68
C LEU A 133 -14.74 4.22 -9.38
N ASN A 134 -15.48 3.34 -8.71
CA ASN A 134 -16.73 2.83 -9.27
C ASN A 134 -17.73 3.96 -9.51
N GLU A 135 -17.82 4.93 -8.60
CA GLU A 135 -18.67 6.09 -8.77
C GLU A 135 -18.21 6.95 -9.96
N PHE A 136 -16.91 7.17 -10.11
CA PHE A 136 -16.37 7.91 -11.27
C PHE A 136 -16.78 7.23 -12.58
N ARG A 137 -16.70 5.91 -12.64
CA ARG A 137 -17.04 5.14 -13.85
C ARG A 137 -18.52 5.23 -14.21
N LYS A 138 -19.39 5.40 -13.23
CA LYS A 138 -20.83 5.51 -13.45
C LYS A 138 -21.24 6.85 -14.08
N ILE A 139 -20.43 7.89 -13.90
CA ILE A 139 -20.76 9.25 -14.34
C ILE A 139 -20.46 9.44 -15.83
N GLN A 140 -19.77 8.53 -16.45
CA GLN A 140 -19.38 8.64 -17.87
C GLN A 140 -20.51 8.38 -18.85
#